data_b738e95dd93e0bc2fd6581c45e22d1cc
#
_entry.id   b738e95dd93e0bc2fd6581c45e22d1cc
#
_cell.length_a   1.000
_cell.length_b   1.000
_cell.length_c   1.000
_cell.angle_alpha   90.00
_cell.angle_beta   90.00
_cell.angle_gamma   90.00
#
_symmetry.space_group_name_H-M   'P 1'
#
loop_
_entity.id
_entity.type
_entity.pdbx_description
1 polymer ?
#
loop_
_entity_poly.entity_id
_entity_poly.type
_entity_poly.pdbx_seq_one_letter_code
_entity_poly.pdbx_strand_id
1 'polypeptide(L)'
;GHLIEEMLLLLVRLSGHTVSHEQAQAEVEGIVGSMDCKIDGVLTDVKSTSSFGFKKFKDATLAFDDPFGYIDQIKGYAKSEGDTEVGWLAMDKQNGHLAFLKYDLEDTQAPVYEVLKEDIVERIKHVKAVVQQPEPPEFCNDPVPDGKSGNMKLPIGCSYCHFKRSCYPDLRTFLYSTGPRFLTEVANEPKVQEIT
;
A
#
# COMPACT_ATOMS: atom_id res chain seq x y z
N GLY A 1 -5.22 -4.69 12.03
CA GLY A 1 -4.09 -3.87 12.30
C GLY A 1 -3.48 -4.02 13.67
N HIS A 2 -3.77 -3.15 14.61
CA HIS A 2 -3.03 -2.92 15.85
C HIS A 2 -2.70 -4.18 16.69
N LEU A 3 -3.63 -5.11 16.88
CA LEU A 3 -3.35 -6.31 17.69
C LEU A 3 -2.22 -7.16 17.10
N ILE A 4 -2.17 -7.31 15.78
CA ILE A 4 -1.12 -8.07 15.10
C ILE A 4 0.21 -7.31 15.17
N GLU A 5 0.18 -6.01 15.01
CA GLU A 5 1.33 -5.11 15.13
C GLU A 5 1.96 -5.24 16.52
N GLU A 6 1.19 -5.04 17.59
CA GLU A 6 1.65 -5.20 18.97
C GLU A 6 2.24 -6.59 19.25
N MET A 7 1.59 -7.65 18.74
CA MET A 7 2.12 -9.01 18.85
C MET A 7 3.46 -9.15 18.16
N LEU A 8 3.61 -8.60 16.95
CA LEU A 8 4.87 -8.68 16.20
C LEU A 8 5.97 -7.89 16.89
N LEU A 9 5.69 -6.68 17.37
CA LEU A 9 6.68 -5.88 18.10
C LEU A 9 7.12 -6.54 19.41
N LEU A 10 6.19 -7.23 20.11
CA LEU A 10 6.55 -8.06 21.26
C LEU A 10 7.52 -9.18 20.87
N LEU A 11 7.25 -9.91 19.78
CA LEU A 11 8.14 -10.97 19.29
C LEU A 11 9.51 -10.45 18.88
N VAL A 12 9.56 -9.28 18.23
CA VAL A 12 10.82 -8.58 17.86
C VAL A 12 11.66 -8.32 19.13
N ARG A 13 11.06 -7.75 20.18
CA ARG A 13 11.75 -7.51 21.46
C ARG A 13 12.22 -8.79 22.14
N LEU A 14 11.38 -9.83 22.16
CA LEU A 14 11.73 -11.13 22.73
C LEU A 14 12.86 -11.83 21.97
N SER A 15 13.04 -11.50 20.69
CA SER A 15 14.16 -12.00 19.86
C SER A 15 15.44 -11.19 20.05
N GLY A 16 15.45 -10.18 20.93
CA GLY A 16 16.64 -9.40 21.27
C GLY A 16 16.87 -8.14 20.42
N HIS A 17 15.93 -7.80 19.57
CA HIS A 17 15.97 -6.55 18.79
C HIS A 17 15.44 -5.37 19.58
N THR A 18 15.91 -4.18 19.26
CA THR A 18 15.41 -2.93 19.84
C THR A 18 14.23 -2.39 19.04
N VAL A 19 13.19 -1.94 19.75
CA VAL A 19 12.05 -1.26 19.15
C VAL A 19 11.92 0.13 19.78
N SER A 20 11.83 1.16 18.95
CA SER A 20 11.74 2.55 19.39
C SER A 20 10.82 3.36 18.48
N HIS A 21 10.53 4.61 18.87
CA HIS A 21 9.70 5.56 18.09
C HIS A 21 8.30 4.99 17.72
N GLU A 22 7.72 4.16 18.60
CA GLU A 22 6.42 3.56 18.38
C GLU A 22 5.34 4.63 18.27
N GLN A 23 4.54 4.57 17.19
CA GLN A 23 3.47 5.51 16.88
C GLN A 23 3.91 6.97 16.90
N ALA A 24 5.21 7.26 16.66
CA ALA A 24 5.71 8.61 16.59
C ALA A 24 5.12 9.35 15.38
N GLN A 25 4.83 10.64 15.58
CA GLN A 25 4.29 11.47 14.50
C GLN A 25 5.40 11.91 13.56
N ALA A 26 5.12 11.81 12.28
CA ALA A 26 5.96 12.33 11.20
C ALA A 26 5.16 13.35 10.39
N GLU A 27 5.81 14.44 9.98
CA GLU A 27 5.17 15.50 9.20
C GLU A 27 6.02 15.86 7.98
N VAL A 28 5.40 15.84 6.79
CA VAL A 28 6.01 16.32 5.55
C VAL A 28 5.00 17.18 4.79
N GLU A 29 5.43 18.41 4.45
CA GLU A 29 4.60 19.37 3.70
C GLU A 29 3.20 19.58 4.33
N GLY A 30 3.11 19.59 5.68
CA GLY A 30 1.85 19.73 6.41
C GLY A 30 0.92 18.51 6.35
N ILE A 31 1.41 17.37 5.87
CA ILE A 31 0.72 16.07 6.00
C ILE A 31 1.31 15.34 7.20
N VAL A 32 0.46 15.06 8.17
CA VAL A 32 0.85 14.36 9.41
C VAL A 32 0.43 12.89 9.30
N GLY A 33 1.32 11.99 9.69
CA GLY A 33 1.06 10.57 9.83
C GLY A 33 1.73 9.99 11.06
N SER A 34 1.35 8.79 11.47
CA SER A 34 2.04 8.03 12.52
C SER A 34 2.85 6.92 11.88
N MET A 35 4.14 6.87 12.16
CA MET A 35 4.98 5.73 11.80
C MET A 35 4.83 4.62 12.83
N ASP A 36 4.93 3.35 12.41
CA ASP A 36 4.73 2.23 13.33
C ASP A 36 5.88 2.16 14.35
N CYS A 37 7.14 2.09 13.90
CA CYS A 37 8.30 2.04 14.80
C CYS A 37 9.64 2.19 14.04
N LYS A 38 10.73 2.14 14.83
CA LYS A 38 12.09 1.80 14.34
C LYS A 38 12.55 0.49 14.98
N ILE A 39 13.00 -0.47 14.16
CA ILE A 39 13.60 -1.73 14.61
C ILE A 39 15.10 -1.66 14.36
N ASP A 40 15.91 -1.76 15.42
CA ASP A 40 17.38 -1.59 15.39
C ASP A 40 17.81 -0.30 14.66
N GLY A 41 17.02 0.74 14.79
CA GLY A 41 17.26 2.05 14.15
C GLY A 41 16.68 2.17 12.73
N VAL A 42 16.26 1.09 12.10
CA VAL A 42 15.63 1.13 10.76
C VAL A 42 14.16 1.52 10.89
N LEU A 43 13.75 2.58 10.20
CA LEU A 43 12.34 2.97 10.10
C LEU A 43 11.53 1.83 9.49
N THR A 44 10.59 1.30 10.26
CA THR A 44 9.88 0.06 9.92
C THR A 44 8.38 0.23 10.01
N ASP A 45 7.70 -0.19 8.97
CA ASP A 45 6.26 -0.28 8.87
C ASP A 45 5.82 -1.75 8.99
N VAL A 46 4.81 -2.02 9.83
CA VAL A 46 4.37 -3.38 10.17
C VAL A 46 3.12 -3.74 9.37
N LYS A 47 3.20 -4.77 8.56
CA LYS A 47 2.09 -5.18 7.68
C LYS A 47 1.60 -6.60 7.96
N SER A 48 0.28 -6.75 8.13
CA SER A 48 -0.38 -8.04 8.09
C SER A 48 -1.12 -8.21 6.77
N THR A 49 -0.78 -9.23 5.99
CA THR A 49 -1.27 -9.35 4.61
C THR A 49 -1.80 -10.74 4.30
N SER A 50 -2.46 -10.90 3.14
CA SER A 50 -2.75 -12.22 2.57
C SER A 50 -1.47 -12.87 2.06
N SER A 51 -1.48 -14.20 1.83
CA SER A 51 -0.33 -14.90 1.27
C SER A 51 0.12 -14.35 -0.09
N PHE A 52 -0.81 -13.80 -0.89
CA PHE A 52 -0.47 -13.13 -2.15
C PHE A 52 0.32 -11.82 -1.90
N GLY A 53 -0.18 -10.97 -0.99
CA GLY A 53 0.52 -9.73 -0.63
C GLY A 53 1.85 -9.98 0.08
N PHE A 54 1.93 -11.03 0.93
CA PHE A 54 3.13 -11.41 1.64
C PHE A 54 4.31 -11.72 0.70
N LYS A 55 4.04 -12.35 -0.45
CA LYS A 55 5.09 -12.65 -1.44
C LYS A 55 5.84 -11.41 -1.91
N LYS A 56 5.19 -10.25 -2.01
CA LYS A 56 5.84 -9.00 -2.44
C LYS A 56 6.95 -8.57 -1.48
N PHE A 57 6.74 -8.77 -0.18
CA PHE A 57 7.76 -8.49 0.84
C PHE A 57 8.85 -9.56 0.84
N LYS A 58 8.46 -10.83 0.81
CA LYS A 58 9.38 -11.97 0.84
C LYS A 58 10.31 -12.00 -0.39
N ASP A 59 9.77 -11.73 -1.57
CA ASP A 59 10.48 -11.82 -2.85
C ASP A 59 11.08 -10.47 -3.27
N ALA A 60 11.01 -9.44 -2.39
CA ALA A 60 11.50 -8.07 -2.61
C ALA A 60 10.95 -7.39 -3.88
N THR A 61 9.70 -7.69 -4.24
CA THR A 61 9.04 -7.14 -5.43
C THR A 61 8.09 -5.99 -5.12
N LEU A 62 8.00 -5.55 -3.85
CA LEU A 62 7.08 -4.49 -3.42
C LEU A 62 7.24 -3.20 -4.23
N ALA A 63 8.48 -2.78 -4.52
CA ALA A 63 8.73 -1.55 -5.26
C ALA A 63 8.15 -1.57 -6.69
N PHE A 64 7.96 -2.75 -7.28
CA PHE A 64 7.44 -2.90 -8.64
C PHE A 64 5.92 -3.18 -8.70
N ASP A 65 5.30 -3.48 -7.56
CA ASP A 65 3.86 -3.77 -7.47
C ASP A 65 3.31 -3.31 -6.11
N ASP A 66 3.16 -1.99 -5.96
CA ASP A 66 2.65 -1.33 -4.76
C ASP A 66 1.34 -0.57 -5.01
N PRO A 67 0.20 -1.27 -5.15
CA PRO A 67 -1.08 -0.63 -5.41
C PRO A 67 -1.66 0.12 -4.20
N PHE A 68 -1.03 0.03 -3.02
CA PHE A 68 -1.48 0.65 -1.78
C PHE A 68 -0.63 1.84 -1.34
N GLY A 69 0.48 2.13 -2.04
CA GLY A 69 1.35 3.27 -1.76
C GLY A 69 2.20 3.10 -0.50
N TYR A 70 2.58 1.88 -0.14
CA TYR A 70 3.44 1.62 1.02
C TYR A 70 4.83 2.25 0.87
N ILE A 71 5.34 2.30 -0.36
CA ILE A 71 6.63 2.95 -0.69
C ILE A 71 6.52 4.47 -0.42
N ASP A 72 5.48 5.13 -0.94
CA ASP A 72 5.30 6.56 -0.75
C ASP A 72 5.07 6.90 0.73
N GLN A 73 4.32 6.07 1.44
CA GLN A 73 4.07 6.24 2.87
C GLN A 73 5.37 6.25 3.66
N ILE A 74 6.21 5.22 3.48
CA ILE A 74 7.46 5.10 4.25
C ILE A 74 8.50 6.14 3.83
N LYS A 75 8.55 6.55 2.55
CA LYS A 75 9.39 7.65 2.08
C LYS A 75 8.99 8.97 2.73
N GLY A 76 7.69 9.21 2.93
CA GLY A 76 7.21 10.37 3.69
C GLY A 76 7.75 10.36 5.12
N TYR A 77 7.66 9.25 5.82
CA TYR A 77 8.19 9.12 7.18
C TYR A 77 9.72 9.27 7.22
N ALA A 78 10.43 8.61 6.31
CA ALA A 78 11.87 8.71 6.19
C ALA A 78 12.33 10.16 5.96
N LYS A 79 11.60 10.90 5.11
CA LYS A 79 11.88 12.32 4.87
C LYS A 79 11.70 13.19 6.11
N SER A 80 10.66 12.92 6.92
CA SER A 80 10.42 13.62 8.18
C SER A 80 11.53 13.36 9.22
N GLU A 81 11.99 12.11 9.30
CA GLU A 81 12.99 11.67 10.30
C GLU A 81 14.43 11.88 9.86
N GLY A 82 14.68 12.09 8.56
CA GLY A 82 16.03 12.13 7.98
C GLY A 82 16.66 10.75 7.85
N ASP A 83 15.83 9.70 7.78
CA ASP A 83 16.28 8.33 7.58
C ASP A 83 16.52 8.02 6.11
N THR A 84 17.51 7.17 5.81
CA THR A 84 17.78 6.65 4.47
C THR A 84 17.45 5.16 4.34
N GLU A 85 17.45 4.43 5.46
CA GLU A 85 17.09 3.03 5.51
C GLU A 85 15.65 2.85 5.98
N VAL A 86 14.87 2.10 5.20
CA VAL A 86 13.46 1.80 5.48
C VAL A 86 13.17 0.32 5.39
N GLY A 87 12.19 -0.16 6.16
CA GLY A 87 11.85 -1.58 6.17
C GLY A 87 10.37 -1.86 6.38
N TRP A 88 9.98 -3.07 6.06
CA TRP A 88 8.66 -3.63 6.36
C TRP A 88 8.81 -4.95 7.08
N LEU A 89 8.19 -5.05 8.26
CA LEU A 89 7.96 -6.33 8.93
C LEU A 89 6.60 -6.86 8.50
N ALA A 90 6.58 -7.84 7.61
CA ALA A 90 5.35 -8.39 7.07
C ALA A 90 5.01 -9.76 7.66
N MET A 91 3.73 -9.98 7.97
CA MET A 91 3.19 -11.28 8.37
C MET A 91 2.12 -11.76 7.39
N ASP A 92 2.23 -13.00 6.95
CA ASP A 92 1.16 -13.72 6.28
C ASP A 92 0.08 -14.12 7.30
N LYS A 93 -1.10 -13.51 7.20
CA LYS A 93 -2.23 -13.77 8.12
C LYS A 93 -2.77 -15.20 8.09
N GLN A 94 -2.48 -15.96 7.02
CA GLN A 94 -3.03 -17.30 6.84
C GLN A 94 -2.20 -18.37 7.53
N ASN A 95 -0.88 -18.15 7.67
CA ASN A 95 0.03 -19.16 8.18
C ASN A 95 1.06 -18.64 9.22
N GLY A 96 1.09 -17.32 9.47
CA GLY A 96 1.98 -16.71 10.45
C GLY A 96 3.44 -16.56 9.99
N HIS A 97 3.75 -16.80 8.72
CA HIS A 97 5.10 -16.59 8.22
C HIS A 97 5.48 -15.11 8.27
N LEU A 98 6.73 -14.84 8.60
CA LEU A 98 7.29 -13.50 8.70
C LEU A 98 8.33 -13.26 7.59
N ALA A 99 8.39 -12.02 7.13
CA ALA A 99 9.44 -11.52 6.25
C ALA A 99 9.81 -10.10 6.66
N PHE A 100 11.10 -9.78 6.58
CA PHE A 100 11.59 -8.42 6.74
C PHE A 100 12.20 -7.98 5.42
N LEU A 101 11.60 -6.95 4.80
CA LEU A 101 12.11 -6.33 3.59
C LEU A 101 12.73 -4.99 3.97
N LYS A 102 13.95 -4.74 3.51
CA LYS A 102 14.66 -3.48 3.75
C LYS A 102 15.14 -2.88 2.44
N TYR A 103 15.03 -1.56 2.32
CA TYR A 103 15.61 -0.78 1.25
C TYR A 103 16.48 0.35 1.82
N ASP A 104 17.57 0.65 1.12
CA ASP A 104 18.31 1.90 1.26
C ASP A 104 17.85 2.84 0.13
N LEU A 105 17.30 3.98 0.51
CA LEU A 105 16.73 4.96 -0.42
C LEU A 105 17.82 5.71 -1.22
N GLU A 106 19.07 5.65 -0.78
CA GLU A 106 20.22 6.30 -1.41
C GLU A 106 21.13 5.33 -2.19
N ASP A 107 20.88 4.02 -2.13
CA ASP A 107 21.67 3.03 -2.88
C ASP A 107 21.39 3.11 -4.38
N THR A 108 22.19 3.92 -5.08
CA THR A 108 22.07 4.12 -6.53
C THR A 108 22.38 2.86 -7.36
N GLN A 109 22.93 1.82 -6.76
CA GLN A 109 23.22 0.54 -7.41
C GLN A 109 22.11 -0.49 -7.23
N ALA A 110 21.16 -0.24 -6.32
CA ALA A 110 20.05 -1.15 -6.11
C ALA A 110 19.14 -1.23 -7.34
N PRO A 111 18.70 -2.43 -7.76
CA PRO A 111 17.78 -2.58 -8.90
C PRO A 111 16.46 -1.82 -8.74
N VAL A 112 16.09 -1.51 -7.50
CA VAL A 112 14.86 -0.78 -7.17
C VAL A 112 15.06 0.75 -7.14
N TYR A 113 16.29 1.25 -7.28
CA TYR A 113 16.60 2.68 -7.12
C TYR A 113 15.77 3.56 -8.07
N GLU A 114 15.61 3.17 -9.32
CA GLU A 114 14.84 3.94 -10.31
C GLU A 114 13.37 4.16 -9.87
N VAL A 115 12.81 3.25 -9.10
CA VAL A 115 11.45 3.38 -8.51
C VAL A 115 11.48 4.21 -7.23
N LEU A 116 12.52 4.05 -6.40
CA LEU A 116 12.62 4.70 -5.10
C LEU A 116 13.06 6.17 -5.17
N LYS A 117 13.78 6.58 -6.21
CA LYS A 117 14.39 7.92 -6.34
C LYS A 117 13.38 9.07 -6.51
N GLU A 118 12.11 8.79 -6.84
CA GLU A 118 11.09 9.84 -6.98
C GLU A 118 10.98 10.67 -5.69
N ASP A 119 11.01 11.99 -5.81
CA ASP A 119 10.94 12.88 -4.65
C ASP A 119 9.52 12.91 -4.09
N ILE A 120 9.36 12.39 -2.87
CA ILE A 120 8.06 12.34 -2.19
C ILE A 120 7.50 13.74 -1.89
N VAL A 121 8.35 14.74 -1.69
CA VAL A 121 7.93 16.14 -1.45
C VAL A 121 7.28 16.72 -2.69
N GLU A 122 7.90 16.54 -3.85
CA GLU A 122 7.34 17.01 -5.12
C GLU A 122 6.03 16.28 -5.46
N ARG A 123 5.95 14.98 -5.18
CA ARG A 123 4.71 14.22 -5.33
C ARG A 123 3.59 14.74 -4.41
N ILE A 124 3.87 15.02 -3.15
CA ILE A 124 2.90 15.59 -2.20
C ILE A 124 2.42 16.97 -2.70
N LYS A 125 3.34 17.84 -3.11
CA LYS A 125 2.99 19.18 -3.65
C LYS A 125 2.10 19.07 -4.90
N HIS A 126 2.43 18.15 -5.81
CA HIS A 126 1.61 17.88 -6.99
C HIS A 126 0.20 17.45 -6.60
N VAL A 127 0.05 16.46 -5.71
CA VAL A 127 -1.27 15.99 -5.25
C VAL A 127 -2.06 17.13 -4.58
N LYS A 128 -1.41 17.92 -3.71
CA LYS A 128 -2.04 19.10 -3.08
C LYS A 128 -2.53 20.12 -4.10
N ALA A 129 -1.80 20.35 -5.17
CA ALA A 129 -2.21 21.24 -6.25
C ALA A 129 -3.40 20.68 -7.05
N VAL A 130 -3.36 19.37 -7.35
CA VAL A 130 -4.42 18.68 -8.11
C VAL A 130 -5.76 18.70 -7.34
N VAL A 131 -5.75 18.42 -6.02
CA VAL A 131 -6.99 18.40 -5.22
C VAL A 131 -7.61 19.79 -5.00
N GLN A 132 -6.92 20.87 -5.35
CA GLN A 132 -7.46 22.24 -5.32
C GLN A 132 -8.13 22.64 -6.65
N GLN A 133 -8.01 21.84 -7.69
CA GLN A 133 -8.61 22.14 -8.99
C GLN A 133 -10.13 21.92 -8.94
N PRO A 134 -10.92 22.74 -9.66
CA PRO A 134 -12.37 22.62 -9.69
C PRO A 134 -12.86 21.37 -10.42
N GLU A 135 -12.03 20.81 -11.30
CA GLU A 135 -12.33 19.60 -12.06
C GLU A 135 -11.48 18.43 -11.52
N PRO A 136 -12.05 17.23 -11.45
CA PRO A 136 -11.28 16.05 -11.04
C PRO A 136 -10.17 15.75 -12.06
N PRO A 137 -9.03 15.20 -11.60
CA PRO A 137 -7.97 14.79 -12.51
C PRO A 137 -8.43 13.59 -13.38
N GLU A 138 -7.62 13.25 -14.39
CA GLU A 138 -7.79 11.99 -15.12
C GLU A 138 -7.78 10.77 -14.18
N PHE A 139 -8.36 9.67 -14.64
CA PHE A 139 -8.41 8.46 -13.83
C PHE A 139 -7.00 7.97 -13.47
N CYS A 140 -6.81 7.63 -12.19
CA CYS A 140 -5.50 7.16 -11.70
C CYS A 140 -5.09 5.82 -12.33
N ASN A 141 -6.08 5.02 -12.72
CA ASN A 141 -5.88 3.69 -13.29
C ASN A 141 -7.04 3.31 -14.20
N ASP A 142 -6.73 2.64 -15.29
CA ASP A 142 -7.73 2.08 -16.20
C ASP A 142 -8.31 0.77 -15.64
N PRO A 143 -9.58 0.45 -16.02
CA PRO A 143 -10.15 -0.86 -15.75
C PRO A 143 -9.32 -1.97 -16.37
N VAL A 144 -9.33 -3.14 -15.71
CA VAL A 144 -8.60 -4.32 -16.17
C VAL A 144 -9.55 -5.47 -16.52
N PRO A 145 -9.19 -6.39 -17.44
CA PRO A 145 -10.04 -7.53 -17.76
C PRO A 145 -10.36 -8.40 -16.53
N ASP A 146 -11.60 -8.83 -16.40
CA ASP A 146 -12.02 -9.78 -15.37
C ASP A 146 -11.86 -11.22 -15.87
N GLY A 147 -10.61 -11.66 -15.92
CA GLY A 147 -10.22 -12.97 -16.40
C GLY A 147 -10.62 -13.17 -17.88
N LYS A 148 -11.36 -14.26 -18.16
CA LYS A 148 -11.86 -14.60 -19.51
C LYS A 148 -13.35 -14.31 -19.68
N SER A 149 -13.96 -13.59 -18.76
CA SER A 149 -15.40 -13.31 -18.77
C SER A 149 -15.82 -12.33 -19.87
N GLY A 150 -14.90 -11.53 -20.39
CA GLY A 150 -15.20 -10.39 -21.25
C GLY A 150 -15.63 -9.14 -20.47
N ASN A 151 -15.79 -9.23 -19.15
CA ASN A 151 -16.12 -8.10 -18.29
C ASN A 151 -14.86 -7.29 -17.97
N MET A 152 -15.03 -6.00 -17.68
CA MET A 152 -13.97 -5.13 -17.15
C MET A 152 -14.23 -4.85 -15.67
N LYS A 153 -13.19 -4.86 -14.86
CA LYS A 153 -13.26 -4.60 -13.42
C LYS A 153 -12.28 -3.52 -12.99
N LEU A 154 -12.54 -2.95 -11.82
CA LEU A 154 -11.58 -2.06 -11.20
C LEU A 154 -10.28 -2.81 -10.84
N PRO A 155 -9.10 -2.20 -11.05
CA PRO A 155 -7.85 -2.69 -10.50
C PRO A 155 -7.89 -2.64 -8.96
N ILE A 156 -6.95 -3.34 -8.31
CA ILE A 156 -7.00 -3.55 -6.87
C ILE A 156 -6.98 -2.24 -6.09
N GLY A 157 -6.16 -1.26 -6.45
CA GLY A 157 -6.10 0.05 -5.79
C GLY A 157 -7.44 0.78 -5.86
N CYS A 158 -8.10 0.80 -7.02
CA CYS A 158 -9.41 1.41 -7.19
C CYS A 158 -10.52 0.66 -6.44
N SER A 159 -10.41 -0.65 -6.24
CA SER A 159 -11.39 -1.45 -5.49
C SER A 159 -11.53 -0.99 -4.04
N TYR A 160 -10.46 -0.48 -3.44
CA TYR A 160 -10.44 0.08 -2.07
C TYR A 160 -10.61 1.60 -2.03
N CYS A 161 -10.63 2.29 -3.19
CA CYS A 161 -10.76 3.73 -3.25
C CYS A 161 -12.18 4.20 -2.87
N HIS A 162 -12.27 5.23 -2.03
CA HIS A 162 -13.55 5.84 -1.65
C HIS A 162 -14.23 6.55 -2.83
N PHE A 163 -13.46 7.04 -3.79
CA PHE A 163 -13.96 7.79 -4.95
C PHE A 163 -14.36 6.91 -6.14
N LYS A 164 -14.27 5.57 -6.03
CA LYS A 164 -14.55 4.66 -7.15
C LYS A 164 -15.90 4.86 -7.83
N ARG A 165 -16.95 5.22 -7.06
CA ARG A 165 -18.29 5.51 -7.61
C ARG A 165 -18.40 6.90 -8.22
N SER A 166 -17.55 7.83 -7.83
CA SER A 166 -17.46 9.15 -8.48
C SER A 166 -16.75 9.02 -9.83
N CYS A 167 -15.70 8.20 -9.91
CA CYS A 167 -15.02 7.90 -11.17
C CYS A 167 -15.89 7.06 -12.13
N TYR A 168 -16.63 6.11 -11.58
CA TYR A 168 -17.46 5.17 -12.34
C TYR A 168 -18.89 5.16 -11.78
N PRO A 169 -19.77 6.11 -12.19
CA PRO A 169 -21.14 6.22 -11.66
C PRO A 169 -21.98 4.95 -11.88
N ASP A 170 -21.76 4.26 -13.00
CA ASP A 170 -22.48 3.03 -13.38
C ASP A 170 -21.81 1.74 -12.86
N LEU A 171 -20.93 1.88 -11.86
CA LEU A 171 -20.19 0.75 -11.29
C LEU A 171 -21.11 -0.28 -10.66
N ARG A 172 -21.08 -1.51 -11.17
CA ARG A 172 -21.85 -2.65 -10.64
C ARG A 172 -21.00 -3.47 -9.68
N THR A 173 -21.60 -3.93 -8.60
CA THR A 173 -20.88 -4.70 -7.56
C THR A 173 -21.48 -6.10 -7.44
N PHE A 174 -20.65 -7.12 -7.54
CA PHE A 174 -21.05 -8.52 -7.45
C PHE A 174 -20.33 -9.22 -6.30
N LEU A 175 -21.06 -10.00 -5.48
CA LEU A 175 -20.52 -10.69 -4.30
C LEU A 175 -20.04 -12.09 -4.66
N TYR A 176 -18.72 -12.24 -4.82
CA TYR A 176 -18.06 -13.53 -4.99
C TYR A 176 -17.63 -14.11 -3.64
N SER A 177 -17.32 -15.39 -3.58
CA SER A 177 -16.78 -16.05 -2.36
C SER A 177 -15.46 -15.43 -1.88
N THR A 178 -14.71 -14.78 -2.77
CA THR A 178 -13.46 -14.08 -2.48
C THR A 178 -13.65 -12.62 -2.08
N GLY A 179 -14.91 -12.15 -2.02
CA GLY A 179 -15.27 -10.76 -1.70
C GLY A 179 -15.96 -10.02 -2.85
N PRO A 180 -16.32 -8.75 -2.64
CA PRO A 180 -16.98 -7.95 -3.64
C PRO A 180 -16.07 -7.69 -4.85
N ARG A 181 -16.66 -7.75 -6.05
CA ARG A 181 -16.00 -7.42 -7.31
C ARG A 181 -16.73 -6.28 -7.99
N PHE A 182 -15.99 -5.27 -8.35
CA PHE A 182 -16.50 -4.03 -8.94
C PHE A 182 -16.29 -4.06 -10.45
N LEU A 183 -17.38 -4.17 -11.22
CA LEU A 183 -17.34 -4.22 -12.67
C LEU A 183 -17.71 -2.86 -13.26
N THR A 184 -16.85 -2.36 -14.15
CA THR A 184 -17.08 -1.13 -14.93
C THR A 184 -17.83 -1.41 -16.21
N GLU A 185 -17.66 -2.64 -16.78
CA GLU A 185 -18.37 -3.14 -17.94
C GLU A 185 -18.79 -4.58 -17.72
N VAL A 186 -20.03 -4.92 -18.06
CA VAL A 186 -20.59 -6.26 -17.94
C VAL A 186 -21.01 -6.77 -19.32
N ALA A 187 -20.10 -7.47 -20.00
CA ALA A 187 -20.38 -8.15 -21.26
C ALA A 187 -21.12 -9.49 -21.02
N ASN A 188 -20.80 -10.16 -19.94
CA ASN A 188 -21.44 -11.39 -19.50
C ASN A 188 -21.87 -11.29 -18.04
N GLU A 189 -23.16 -11.44 -17.78
CA GLU A 189 -23.75 -11.32 -16.46
C GLU A 189 -23.16 -12.36 -15.48
N PRO A 190 -22.57 -11.93 -14.34
CA PRO A 190 -22.09 -12.86 -13.33
C PRO A 190 -23.21 -13.69 -12.70
N LYS A 191 -22.95 -14.98 -12.43
CA LYS A 191 -23.91 -15.89 -11.78
C LYS A 191 -23.84 -15.81 -10.24
N VAL A 192 -23.63 -14.62 -9.70
CA VAL A 192 -23.56 -14.34 -8.27
C VAL A 192 -24.42 -13.11 -7.96
N GLN A 193 -24.73 -12.93 -6.67
CA GLN A 193 -25.58 -11.82 -6.25
C GLN A 193 -24.94 -10.48 -6.59
N GLU A 194 -25.70 -9.60 -7.23
CA GLU A 194 -25.37 -8.18 -7.32
C GLU A 194 -25.78 -7.49 -6.02
N ILE A 195 -24.91 -6.61 -5.51
CA ILE A 195 -25.14 -5.81 -4.31
C ILE A 195 -24.98 -4.32 -4.64
N THR A 196 -25.77 -3.49 -4.00
CA THR A 196 -25.77 -2.02 -4.15
C THR A 196 -24.83 -1.37 -3.13
#